data_64b467525ab4408f26e9b526108afa0e
#
_entry.id   64b467525ab4408f26e9b526108afa0e
#
_cell.length_a   1.000
_cell.length_b   1.000
_cell.length_c   1.000
_cell.angle_alpha   90.00
_cell.angle_beta   90.00
_cell.angle_gamma   90.00
#
_symmetry.space_group_name_H-M   'P 1'
#
loop_
_entity.id
_entity.type
_entity.pdbx_description
1 polymer ?
#
loop_
_entity_poly.entity_id
_entity_poly.type
_entity_poly.pdbx_seq_one_letter_code
_entity_poly.pdbx_strand_id
1 'polypeptide(L)'
;MSLRAAFPKLLSSQIAFDIARTILDGFDKHYRLFRAASREARCHFEEREWKTAQAKARERIGFYDMRVQECVHVLEDEYHHDELSDEVWREVKLHYIGLLINHKQPELAETFFNSVCCNILHRTYFHNDFIFVRPAISTDYIETEEPHPTYRVYYPGKDGLHVSLKRIVTNFQLPGRFVDLDRDIAHVEARLQSVFGAEMLEPNHQIQVLASLFFRNKGAYIIGKGINGHRVYPFVVPILYNRKDELVLDTVLLDPAMIEVLFSFTRAYFMVDMEVPSAYVKFLRSLLPDKPVSEIYTILGLQKAGKSTFYRDFLHHLRYSSDRFEIAPGIRGLVMAVFALPSFPYVFKVIKDSFPPPKETTREQVKEKYLLVKNHDRVGRMADTLEYSKVAFPRARFADALLAELKEVAPSMVEEDGDDIVVKHLYIERRMAPLNLWLTEAERRGDHAAVEHGIVEYGNAIKDMAAANIFPGDMLYKNFGVTRHGRVVFYDYDEIEYLTDCNFRALPEPHNDEEEMASEPWFPVAKNDVFPEQFGPFLLGNPEYRRYFLRHHADLLTPQYWQQARQRILDGDIADVFPYPQHIRFSNKPAVPAAHAA
;
A
#
# COMPACT_ATOMS: atom_id res chain seq x y z
N MET A 1 17.04 -54.86 14.28
CA MET A 1 16.00 -53.85 14.42
C MET A 1 14.70 -54.42 13.83
N SER A 2 13.72 -54.71 14.66
CA SER A 2 12.54 -55.47 14.26
C SER A 2 11.63 -54.60 13.39
N LEU A 3 11.04 -55.16 12.33
CA LEU A 3 10.05 -54.54 11.43
C LEU A 3 8.89 -53.84 12.18
N ARG A 4 8.56 -54.27 13.40
CA ARG A 4 7.55 -53.65 14.26
C ARG A 4 7.89 -52.26 14.77
N ALA A 5 9.17 -51.86 14.83
CA ALA A 5 9.60 -50.50 15.25
C ALA A 5 9.67 -49.53 14.08
N ALA A 6 9.67 -50.01 12.83
CA ALA A 6 9.70 -49.15 11.61
C ALA A 6 8.30 -48.74 11.16
N PHE A 7 7.26 -49.55 11.45
CA PHE A 7 5.87 -49.26 11.04
C PHE A 7 5.30 -47.93 11.58
N PRO A 8 5.45 -47.59 12.88
CA PRO A 8 4.94 -46.32 13.39
C PRO A 8 5.64 -45.11 12.77
N LYS A 9 6.97 -45.17 12.50
CA LYS A 9 7.72 -44.09 11.84
C LYS A 9 7.33 -43.90 10.39
N LEU A 10 7.09 -44.96 9.64
CA LEU A 10 6.61 -44.88 8.25
C LEU A 10 5.19 -44.28 8.19
N LEU A 11 4.31 -44.63 9.12
CA LEU A 11 2.96 -44.05 9.20
C LEU A 11 3.03 -42.56 9.57
N SER A 12 3.88 -42.17 10.52
CA SER A 12 4.12 -40.78 10.93
C SER A 12 4.66 -39.94 9.77
N SER A 13 5.62 -40.46 9.01
CA SER A 13 6.19 -39.73 7.86
C SER A 13 5.18 -39.58 6.69
N GLN A 14 4.29 -40.58 6.50
CA GLN A 14 3.23 -40.48 5.50
C GLN A 14 2.21 -39.40 5.91
N ILE A 15 1.78 -39.37 7.15
CA ILE A 15 0.88 -38.33 7.69
C ILE A 15 1.53 -36.95 7.53
N ALA A 16 2.82 -36.83 7.86
CA ALA A 16 3.54 -35.56 7.71
C ALA A 16 3.60 -35.09 6.24
N PHE A 17 3.80 -36.02 5.29
CA PHE A 17 3.76 -35.70 3.87
C PHE A 17 2.36 -35.27 3.41
N ASP A 18 1.32 -35.98 3.83
CA ASP A 18 -0.07 -35.68 3.45
C ASP A 18 -0.51 -34.31 4.01
N ILE A 19 -0.14 -33.96 5.24
CA ILE A 19 -0.36 -32.64 5.82
C ILE A 19 0.38 -31.56 5.01
N ALA A 20 1.68 -31.77 4.69
CA ALA A 20 2.45 -30.85 3.90
C ALA A 20 1.80 -30.58 2.53
N ARG A 21 1.30 -31.63 1.89
CA ARG A 21 0.60 -31.53 0.61
C ARG A 21 -0.72 -30.80 0.73
N THR A 22 -1.53 -31.09 1.76
CA THR A 22 -2.79 -30.38 2.04
C THR A 22 -2.56 -28.88 2.21
N ILE A 23 -1.50 -28.47 2.92
CA ILE A 23 -1.15 -27.06 3.07
C ILE A 23 -0.76 -26.44 1.71
N LEU A 24 0.01 -27.14 0.89
CA LEU A 24 0.41 -26.66 -0.43
C LEU A 24 -0.78 -26.55 -1.38
N ASP A 25 -1.68 -27.53 -1.40
CA ASP A 25 -2.91 -27.50 -2.20
C ASP A 25 -3.82 -26.33 -1.79
N GLY A 26 -3.88 -26.02 -0.49
CA GLY A 26 -4.55 -24.84 0.05
C GLY A 26 -3.94 -23.53 -0.47
N PHE A 27 -2.61 -23.44 -0.47
CA PHE A 27 -1.90 -22.30 -1.05
C PHE A 27 -2.16 -22.18 -2.56
N ASP A 28 -2.07 -23.27 -3.30
CA ASP A 28 -2.29 -23.27 -4.76
C ASP A 28 -3.71 -22.82 -5.12
N LYS A 29 -4.70 -23.25 -4.32
CA LYS A 29 -6.08 -22.77 -4.45
C LYS A 29 -6.16 -21.27 -4.21
N HIS A 30 -5.51 -20.76 -3.16
CA HIS A 30 -5.43 -19.32 -2.89
C HIS A 30 -4.81 -18.56 -4.06
N TYR A 31 -3.66 -19.01 -4.55
CA TYR A 31 -2.93 -18.29 -5.59
C TYR A 31 -3.65 -18.32 -6.95
N ARG A 32 -4.33 -19.42 -7.29
CA ARG A 32 -5.22 -19.48 -8.46
C ARG A 32 -6.34 -18.44 -8.39
N LEU A 33 -6.99 -18.28 -7.22
CA LEU A 33 -8.02 -17.25 -7.00
C LEU A 33 -7.44 -15.83 -7.09
N PHE A 34 -6.27 -15.61 -6.52
CA PHE A 34 -5.57 -14.33 -6.61
C PHE A 34 -5.29 -13.94 -8.07
N ARG A 35 -4.78 -14.88 -8.88
CA ARG A 35 -4.54 -14.66 -10.31
C ARG A 35 -5.84 -14.47 -11.09
N ALA A 36 -6.89 -15.24 -10.79
CA ALA A 36 -8.20 -15.10 -11.41
C ALA A 36 -8.76 -13.69 -11.19
N ALA A 37 -8.77 -13.19 -9.96
CA ALA A 37 -9.21 -11.84 -9.66
C ALA A 37 -8.39 -10.76 -10.40
N SER A 38 -7.09 -10.99 -10.58
CA SER A 38 -6.21 -10.09 -11.34
C SER A 38 -6.52 -10.10 -12.84
N ARG A 39 -6.92 -11.24 -13.40
CA ARG A 39 -7.39 -11.33 -14.80
C ARG A 39 -8.76 -10.69 -14.97
N GLU A 40 -9.68 -10.89 -14.02
CA GLU A 40 -10.99 -10.22 -14.01
C GLU A 40 -10.86 -8.70 -13.99
N ALA A 41 -9.83 -8.15 -13.32
CA ALA A 41 -9.57 -6.71 -13.34
C ALA A 41 -9.34 -6.16 -14.75
N ARG A 42 -8.76 -6.95 -15.65
CA ARG A 42 -8.66 -6.61 -17.07
C ARG A 42 -10.04 -6.53 -17.72
N CYS A 43 -10.90 -7.52 -17.52
CA CYS A 43 -12.26 -7.53 -18.07
C CYS A 43 -13.06 -6.32 -17.57
N HIS A 44 -13.00 -6.04 -16.27
CA HIS A 44 -13.68 -4.88 -15.69
C HIS A 44 -13.16 -3.54 -16.25
N PHE A 45 -11.85 -3.43 -16.53
CA PHE A 45 -11.28 -2.27 -17.19
C PHE A 45 -11.82 -2.16 -18.62
N GLU A 46 -11.81 -3.23 -19.40
CA GLU A 46 -12.26 -3.27 -20.79
C GLU A 46 -13.77 -2.95 -20.91
N GLU A 47 -14.57 -3.42 -19.94
CA GLU A 47 -16.02 -3.20 -19.86
C GLU A 47 -16.41 -1.93 -19.10
N ARG A 48 -15.43 -1.23 -18.49
CA ARG A 48 -15.62 0.00 -17.67
C ARG A 48 -16.50 -0.21 -16.45
N GLU A 49 -16.49 -1.41 -15.90
CA GLU A 49 -17.26 -1.77 -14.71
C GLU A 49 -16.57 -1.34 -13.42
N TRP A 50 -16.43 -0.02 -13.22
CA TRP A 50 -15.63 0.54 -12.12
C TRP A 50 -16.13 0.18 -10.72
N LYS A 51 -17.46 0.06 -10.52
CA LYS A 51 -18.03 -0.36 -9.24
C LYS A 51 -17.68 -1.81 -8.92
N THR A 52 -17.83 -2.70 -9.91
CA THR A 52 -17.46 -4.12 -9.79
C THR A 52 -15.96 -4.27 -9.54
N ALA A 53 -15.12 -3.54 -10.28
CA ALA A 53 -13.67 -3.53 -10.07
C ALA A 53 -13.28 -3.16 -8.64
N GLN A 54 -13.92 -2.14 -8.05
CA GLN A 54 -13.67 -1.74 -6.66
C GLN A 54 -14.15 -2.78 -5.65
N ALA A 55 -15.33 -3.36 -5.86
CA ALA A 55 -15.84 -4.43 -4.99
C ALA A 55 -14.90 -5.63 -4.99
N LYS A 56 -14.44 -6.07 -6.16
CA LYS A 56 -13.47 -7.17 -6.32
C LYS A 56 -12.10 -6.87 -5.71
N ALA A 57 -11.63 -5.64 -5.81
CA ALA A 57 -10.39 -5.24 -5.16
C ALA A 57 -10.48 -5.35 -3.63
N ARG A 58 -11.63 -5.01 -3.03
CA ARG A 58 -11.88 -5.20 -1.59
C ARG A 58 -12.00 -6.67 -1.22
N GLU A 59 -12.78 -7.45 -1.97
CA GLU A 59 -12.97 -8.88 -1.74
C GLU A 59 -11.63 -9.64 -1.73
N ARG A 60 -10.72 -9.30 -2.63
CA ARG A 60 -9.38 -9.91 -2.72
C ARG A 60 -8.58 -9.78 -1.42
N ILE A 61 -8.79 -8.72 -0.63
CA ILE A 61 -8.08 -8.52 0.64
C ILE A 61 -8.35 -9.66 1.62
N GLY A 62 -9.57 -10.21 1.62
CA GLY A 62 -9.98 -11.30 2.50
C GLY A 62 -9.61 -12.71 2.02
N PHE A 63 -9.24 -12.90 0.74
CA PHE A 63 -9.02 -14.24 0.17
C PHE A 63 -7.98 -15.07 0.92
N TYR A 64 -6.90 -14.43 1.33
CA TYR A 64 -5.82 -15.12 2.02
C TYR A 64 -6.27 -15.70 3.37
N ASP A 65 -6.88 -14.89 4.21
CA ASP A 65 -7.28 -15.30 5.55
C ASP A 65 -8.38 -16.36 5.49
N MET A 66 -9.33 -16.26 4.56
CA MET A 66 -10.34 -17.30 4.33
C MET A 66 -9.70 -18.63 3.92
N ARG A 67 -8.70 -18.63 3.04
CA ARG A 67 -8.03 -19.88 2.60
C ARG A 67 -7.17 -20.48 3.70
N VAL A 68 -6.52 -19.66 4.53
CA VAL A 68 -5.81 -20.15 5.71
C VAL A 68 -6.78 -20.86 6.67
N GLN A 69 -7.93 -20.25 6.99
CA GLN A 69 -8.93 -20.86 7.88
C GLN A 69 -9.51 -22.15 7.29
N GLU A 70 -9.83 -22.18 6.00
CA GLU A 70 -10.27 -23.39 5.31
C GLU A 70 -9.24 -24.51 5.43
N CYS A 71 -7.95 -24.22 5.22
CA CYS A 71 -6.88 -25.20 5.37
C CYS A 71 -6.76 -25.70 6.81
N VAL A 72 -6.86 -24.81 7.81
CA VAL A 72 -6.85 -25.18 9.23
C VAL A 72 -7.99 -26.15 9.57
N HIS A 73 -9.23 -25.87 9.10
CA HIS A 73 -10.36 -26.76 9.32
C HIS A 73 -10.16 -28.14 8.69
N VAL A 74 -9.63 -28.22 7.46
CA VAL A 74 -9.32 -29.51 6.83
C VAL A 74 -8.31 -30.30 7.66
N LEU A 75 -7.28 -29.62 8.20
CA LEU A 75 -6.27 -30.28 9.03
C LEU A 75 -6.83 -30.72 10.40
N GLU A 76 -7.81 -29.99 10.94
CA GLU A 76 -8.52 -30.39 12.17
C GLU A 76 -9.40 -31.62 11.94
N ASP A 77 -10.20 -31.58 10.88
CA ASP A 77 -11.18 -32.63 10.58
C ASP A 77 -10.51 -33.95 10.15
N GLU A 78 -9.45 -33.90 9.34
CA GLU A 78 -8.85 -35.11 8.76
C GLU A 78 -7.68 -35.68 9.57
N TYR A 79 -6.92 -34.82 10.28
CA TYR A 79 -5.66 -35.21 10.91
C TYR A 79 -5.62 -35.00 12.42
N HIS A 80 -6.66 -34.42 13.03
CA HIS A 80 -6.71 -34.12 14.48
C HIS A 80 -5.40 -33.47 14.95
N HIS A 81 -5.05 -32.35 14.31
CA HIS A 81 -3.74 -31.70 14.42
C HIS A 81 -3.28 -31.42 15.86
N ASP A 82 -4.22 -31.29 16.82
CA ASP A 82 -3.95 -31.06 18.24
C ASP A 82 -3.26 -32.24 18.92
N GLU A 83 -3.41 -33.45 18.36
CA GLU A 83 -2.85 -34.71 18.90
C GLU A 83 -1.46 -35.01 18.29
N LEU A 84 -0.98 -34.20 17.31
CA LEU A 84 0.27 -34.45 16.64
C LEU A 84 1.47 -33.95 17.46
N SER A 85 2.53 -34.78 17.50
CA SER A 85 3.77 -34.40 18.19
C SER A 85 4.59 -33.37 17.45
N ASP A 86 5.48 -32.69 18.17
CA ASP A 86 6.43 -31.73 17.61
C ASP A 86 7.34 -32.36 16.53
N GLU A 87 7.66 -33.66 16.65
CA GLU A 87 8.44 -34.38 15.64
C GLU A 87 7.70 -34.47 14.32
N VAL A 88 6.39 -34.74 14.33
CA VAL A 88 5.57 -34.79 13.11
C VAL A 88 5.58 -33.41 12.43
N TRP A 89 5.40 -32.33 13.18
CA TRP A 89 5.40 -30.97 12.61
C TRP A 89 6.77 -30.57 12.00
N ARG A 90 7.88 -31.05 12.57
CA ARG A 90 9.21 -30.87 11.93
C ARG A 90 9.31 -31.65 10.62
N GLU A 91 8.78 -32.87 10.57
CA GLU A 91 8.73 -33.65 9.32
C GLU A 91 7.80 -33.02 8.28
N VAL A 92 6.64 -32.48 8.69
CA VAL A 92 5.74 -31.71 7.79
C VAL A 92 6.50 -30.60 7.10
N LYS A 93 7.28 -29.81 7.84
CA LYS A 93 8.08 -28.73 7.26
C LYS A 93 9.14 -29.24 6.28
N LEU A 94 9.82 -30.34 6.58
CA LEU A 94 10.82 -30.93 5.69
C LEU A 94 10.18 -31.44 4.39
N HIS A 95 9.05 -32.12 4.46
CA HIS A 95 8.29 -32.52 3.27
C HIS A 95 7.82 -31.34 2.45
N TYR A 96 7.35 -30.28 3.12
CA TYR A 96 6.92 -29.06 2.45
C TYR A 96 8.07 -28.39 1.65
N ILE A 97 9.29 -28.32 2.23
CA ILE A 97 10.49 -27.85 1.51
C ILE A 97 10.72 -28.68 0.25
N GLY A 98 10.61 -30.02 0.34
CA GLY A 98 10.73 -30.90 -0.82
C GLY A 98 9.73 -30.59 -1.93
N LEU A 99 8.48 -30.31 -1.57
CA LEU A 99 7.40 -29.94 -2.51
C LEU A 99 7.63 -28.59 -3.18
N LEU A 100 8.35 -27.67 -2.53
CA LEU A 100 8.61 -26.32 -3.03
C LEU A 100 9.77 -26.22 -4.02
N ILE A 101 10.62 -27.25 -4.20
CA ILE A 101 11.85 -27.17 -4.99
C ILE A 101 11.61 -26.66 -6.43
N ASN A 102 10.53 -27.10 -7.05
CA ASN A 102 10.15 -26.68 -8.42
C ASN A 102 8.91 -25.78 -8.45
N HIS A 103 8.52 -25.23 -7.31
CA HIS A 103 7.32 -24.39 -7.23
C HIS A 103 7.62 -22.99 -7.76
N LYS A 104 6.65 -22.37 -8.47
CA LYS A 104 6.83 -21.04 -9.08
C LYS A 104 6.67 -19.88 -8.07
N GLN A 105 6.13 -20.14 -6.89
CA GLN A 105 5.87 -19.14 -5.84
C GLN A 105 6.31 -19.64 -4.45
N PRO A 106 7.56 -20.14 -4.26
CA PRO A 106 7.95 -20.77 -3.00
C PRO A 106 7.88 -19.82 -1.81
N GLU A 107 8.27 -18.57 -1.98
CA GLU A 107 8.27 -17.55 -0.92
C GLU A 107 6.84 -17.20 -0.43
N LEU A 108 5.86 -17.28 -1.31
CA LEU A 108 4.46 -17.07 -0.95
C LEU A 108 3.89 -18.30 -0.25
N ALA A 109 4.23 -19.50 -0.74
CA ALA A 109 3.84 -20.77 -0.16
C ALA A 109 4.41 -20.95 1.26
N GLU A 110 5.70 -20.60 1.49
CA GLU A 110 6.30 -20.55 2.83
C GLU A 110 5.52 -19.61 3.77
N THR A 111 5.10 -18.45 3.26
CA THR A 111 4.29 -17.50 4.04
C THR A 111 2.93 -18.08 4.40
N PHE A 112 2.28 -18.80 3.48
CA PHE A 112 1.01 -19.47 3.73
C PHE A 112 1.15 -20.60 4.76
N PHE A 113 2.18 -21.42 4.62
CA PHE A 113 2.54 -22.44 5.59
C PHE A 113 2.69 -21.84 6.99
N ASN A 114 3.47 -20.75 7.12
CA ASN A 114 3.63 -20.07 8.40
C ASN A 114 2.29 -19.63 8.99
N SER A 115 1.39 -19.10 8.16
CA SER A 115 0.08 -18.64 8.63
C SER A 115 -0.78 -19.81 9.15
N VAL A 116 -0.77 -20.95 8.46
CA VAL A 116 -1.48 -22.18 8.90
C VAL A 116 -0.88 -22.68 10.21
N CYS A 117 0.45 -22.87 10.27
CA CYS A 117 1.12 -23.37 11.47
C CYS A 117 0.94 -22.46 12.68
N CYS A 118 0.97 -21.11 12.52
CA CYS A 118 0.73 -20.18 13.61
C CYS A 118 -0.70 -20.27 14.16
N ASN A 119 -1.70 -20.59 13.33
CA ASN A 119 -3.08 -20.80 13.80
C ASN A 119 -3.23 -22.12 14.57
N ILE A 120 -2.59 -23.18 14.10
CA ILE A 120 -2.70 -24.53 14.69
C ILE A 120 -1.88 -24.64 15.98
N LEU A 121 -0.59 -24.28 15.92
CA LEU A 121 0.33 -24.51 17.03
C LEU A 121 0.22 -23.47 18.13
N HIS A 122 -0.62 -22.44 17.99
CA HIS A 122 -0.75 -21.30 18.89
C HIS A 122 0.60 -20.64 19.25
N ARG A 123 1.65 -20.98 18.49
CA ARG A 123 3.02 -20.46 18.62
C ARG A 123 3.17 -19.32 17.65
N THR A 124 3.15 -18.14 18.17
CA THR A 124 3.04 -16.91 17.37
C THR A 124 4.38 -16.27 17.06
N TYR A 125 5.44 -16.71 17.74
CA TYR A 125 6.77 -16.14 17.57
C TYR A 125 7.81 -17.26 17.59
N PHE A 126 8.68 -17.20 16.63
CA PHE A 126 9.99 -17.78 16.51
C PHE A 126 10.26 -19.20 16.98
N HIS A 127 9.85 -20.17 16.25
CA HIS A 127 10.60 -21.43 16.25
C HIS A 127 10.89 -21.79 14.79
N ASN A 128 12.16 -21.56 14.36
CA ASN A 128 12.59 -21.94 13.02
C ASN A 128 12.39 -23.45 12.73
N ASP A 129 12.15 -24.24 13.76
CA ASP A 129 11.82 -25.67 13.62
C ASP A 129 10.44 -25.90 13.00
N PHE A 130 9.48 -25.01 13.28
CA PHE A 130 8.08 -25.16 12.88
C PHE A 130 7.65 -24.22 11.76
N ILE A 131 8.28 -23.06 11.61
CA ILE A 131 7.93 -22.05 10.61
C ILE A 131 9.17 -21.61 9.80
N PHE A 132 8.92 -20.97 8.66
CA PHE A 132 9.95 -20.39 7.81
C PHE A 132 10.31 -18.97 8.29
N VAL A 133 11.18 -18.88 9.31
CA VAL A 133 11.77 -17.59 9.73
C VAL A 133 12.74 -17.10 8.63
N ARG A 134 13.43 -18.03 7.96
CA ARG A 134 14.27 -17.78 6.78
C ARG A 134 13.73 -18.54 5.59
N PRO A 135 13.85 -18.00 4.35
CA PRO A 135 13.52 -18.74 3.16
C PRO A 135 14.31 -20.04 3.08
N ALA A 136 13.65 -21.13 2.75
CA ALA A 136 14.30 -22.40 2.49
C ALA A 136 14.69 -22.54 1.01
N ILE A 137 13.93 -21.91 0.10
CA ILE A 137 14.13 -21.97 -1.35
C ILE A 137 14.54 -20.60 -1.87
N SER A 138 15.57 -20.56 -2.73
CA SER A 138 15.95 -19.35 -3.46
C SER A 138 14.96 -19.07 -4.59
N THR A 139 14.60 -17.81 -4.75
CA THR A 139 13.76 -17.34 -5.86
C THR A 139 14.57 -16.77 -7.04
N ASP A 140 15.91 -16.81 -6.97
CA ASP A 140 16.78 -16.15 -7.95
C ASP A 140 16.77 -16.83 -9.32
N TYR A 141 16.47 -18.12 -9.37
CA TYR A 141 16.56 -18.97 -10.55
C TYR A 141 15.22 -19.53 -10.99
N ILE A 142 14.10 -18.96 -10.53
CA ILE A 142 12.77 -19.37 -10.98
C ILE A 142 12.52 -18.74 -12.34
N GLU A 143 12.45 -19.56 -13.37
CA GLU A 143 12.19 -19.14 -14.73
C GLU A 143 10.70 -19.25 -15.06
N THR A 144 10.24 -18.35 -15.93
CA THR A 144 8.92 -18.48 -16.58
C THR A 144 9.04 -19.40 -17.77
N GLU A 145 8.09 -20.31 -17.95
CA GLU A 145 8.02 -21.15 -19.15
C GLU A 145 7.68 -20.31 -20.38
N GLU A 146 8.34 -20.60 -21.50
CA GLU A 146 7.86 -20.10 -22.78
C GLU A 146 6.44 -20.69 -23.07
N PRO A 147 5.48 -19.91 -23.60
CA PRO A 147 5.65 -18.61 -24.27
C PRO A 147 5.35 -17.37 -23.39
N HIS A 148 5.33 -17.47 -22.07
CA HIS A 148 4.89 -16.41 -21.16
C HIS A 148 6.04 -15.76 -20.36
N PRO A 149 6.92 -14.97 -21.02
CA PRO A 149 8.04 -14.33 -20.34
C PRO A 149 7.54 -13.29 -19.33
N THR A 150 8.30 -13.04 -18.27
CA THR A 150 7.99 -11.98 -17.29
C THR A 150 7.95 -10.60 -17.93
N TYR A 151 8.85 -10.34 -18.89
CA TYR A 151 8.89 -9.08 -19.66
C TYR A 151 9.30 -9.34 -21.10
N ARG A 152 8.96 -8.39 -21.98
CA ARG A 152 9.34 -8.36 -23.39
C ARG A 152 10.34 -7.25 -23.64
N VAL A 153 11.24 -7.46 -24.60
CA VAL A 153 12.27 -6.48 -24.96
C VAL A 153 12.00 -5.93 -26.36
N TYR A 154 12.07 -4.62 -26.49
CA TYR A 154 11.91 -3.88 -27.75
C TYR A 154 13.19 -3.11 -28.03
N TYR A 155 13.57 -3.01 -29.30
CA TYR A 155 14.83 -2.43 -29.74
C TYR A 155 14.59 -1.23 -30.67
N PRO A 156 14.37 0.00 -30.13
CA PRO A 156 14.08 1.18 -30.94
C PRO A 156 15.17 1.53 -31.95
N GLY A 157 16.44 1.24 -31.64
CA GLY A 157 17.53 1.46 -32.58
C GLY A 157 17.46 0.60 -33.84
N LYS A 158 16.75 -0.54 -33.80
CA LYS A 158 16.57 -1.45 -34.93
C LYS A 158 15.28 -1.18 -35.68
N ASP A 159 14.16 -1.04 -34.95
CA ASP A 159 12.81 -1.00 -35.51
C ASP A 159 12.28 0.44 -35.69
N GLY A 160 13.00 1.44 -35.20
CA GLY A 160 12.52 2.82 -35.03
C GLY A 160 11.74 3.01 -33.74
N LEU A 161 11.85 4.19 -33.15
CA LEU A 161 11.24 4.50 -31.84
C LEU A 161 9.71 4.46 -31.93
N HIS A 162 9.11 5.12 -32.91
CA HIS A 162 7.66 5.16 -33.14
C HIS A 162 7.05 3.76 -33.26
N VAL A 163 7.64 2.93 -34.11
CA VAL A 163 7.19 1.55 -34.36
C VAL A 163 7.31 0.71 -33.08
N SER A 164 8.42 0.85 -32.36
CA SER A 164 8.64 0.13 -31.09
C SER A 164 7.60 0.51 -30.03
N LEU A 165 7.35 1.81 -29.84
CA LEU A 165 6.35 2.32 -28.88
C LEU A 165 4.94 1.87 -29.26
N LYS A 166 4.57 1.94 -30.54
CA LYS A 166 3.27 1.45 -31.03
C LYS A 166 3.11 -0.04 -30.78
N ARG A 167 4.15 -0.84 -31.06
CA ARG A 167 4.16 -2.29 -30.79
C ARG A 167 4.04 -2.59 -29.30
N ILE A 168 4.69 -1.82 -28.41
CA ILE A 168 4.53 -1.96 -26.95
C ILE A 168 3.06 -1.87 -26.55
N VAL A 169 2.34 -0.85 -27.02
CA VAL A 169 0.93 -0.64 -26.67
C VAL A 169 0.04 -1.72 -27.30
N THR A 170 0.21 -1.99 -28.61
CA THR A 170 -0.67 -2.91 -29.35
C THR A 170 -0.51 -4.36 -28.94
N ASN A 171 0.65 -4.76 -28.42
CA ASN A 171 0.89 -6.13 -27.92
C ASN A 171 0.02 -6.52 -26.72
N PHE A 172 -0.56 -5.56 -26.00
CA PHE A 172 -1.51 -5.84 -24.93
C PHE A 172 -2.93 -6.16 -25.44
N GLN A 173 -3.21 -5.95 -26.73
CA GLN A 173 -4.47 -6.32 -27.39
C GLN A 173 -5.71 -5.86 -26.61
N LEU A 174 -5.73 -4.59 -26.18
CA LEU A 174 -6.92 -4.02 -25.58
C LEU A 174 -8.01 -3.84 -26.65
N PRO A 175 -9.26 -4.28 -26.42
CA PRO A 175 -10.31 -4.28 -27.43
C PRO A 175 -10.88 -2.88 -27.71
N GLY A 176 -10.61 -1.90 -26.85
CA GLY A 176 -11.08 -0.54 -27.02
C GLY A 176 -10.38 0.20 -28.17
N ARG A 177 -11.14 1.09 -28.83
CA ARG A 177 -10.57 1.96 -29.87
C ARG A 177 -9.77 3.10 -29.21
N PHE A 178 -8.55 3.32 -29.64
CA PHE A 178 -7.79 4.52 -29.30
C PHE A 178 -8.31 5.73 -30.10
N VAL A 179 -8.42 6.88 -29.44
CA VAL A 179 -8.81 8.15 -30.09
C VAL A 179 -7.86 8.44 -31.25
N ASP A 180 -6.57 8.48 -30.95
CA ASP A 180 -5.48 8.72 -31.90
C ASP A 180 -4.18 8.21 -31.28
N LEU A 181 -3.88 6.93 -31.52
CA LEU A 181 -2.70 6.28 -30.96
C LEU A 181 -1.40 6.90 -31.49
N ASP A 182 -1.34 7.29 -32.76
CA ASP A 182 -0.13 7.82 -33.37
C ASP A 182 0.19 9.21 -32.80
N ARG A 183 -0.81 10.04 -32.55
CA ARG A 183 -0.67 11.32 -31.81
C ARG A 183 -0.15 11.09 -30.39
N ASP A 184 -0.74 10.16 -29.66
CA ASP A 184 -0.35 9.86 -28.27
C ASP A 184 1.08 9.32 -28.22
N ILE A 185 1.48 8.48 -29.16
CA ILE A 185 2.86 8.00 -29.33
C ILE A 185 3.82 9.17 -29.64
N ALA A 186 3.43 10.12 -30.49
CA ALA A 186 4.25 11.30 -30.75
C ALA A 186 4.50 12.14 -29.49
N HIS A 187 3.52 12.23 -28.58
CA HIS A 187 3.73 12.86 -27.27
C HIS A 187 4.72 12.09 -26.39
N VAL A 188 4.67 10.74 -26.41
CA VAL A 188 5.65 9.90 -25.70
C VAL A 188 7.06 10.13 -26.27
N GLU A 189 7.21 10.15 -27.61
CA GLU A 189 8.48 10.44 -28.28
C GLU A 189 9.03 11.80 -27.92
N ALA A 190 8.20 12.84 -28.00
CA ALA A 190 8.59 14.20 -27.62
C ALA A 190 9.05 14.28 -26.16
N ARG A 191 8.42 13.52 -25.26
CA ARG A 191 8.83 13.45 -23.86
C ARG A 191 10.18 12.74 -23.68
N LEU A 192 10.42 11.63 -24.37
CA LEU A 192 11.70 10.94 -24.39
C LEU A 192 12.80 11.86 -24.95
N GLN A 193 12.53 12.59 -26.05
CA GLN A 193 13.44 13.56 -26.63
C GLN A 193 13.79 14.68 -25.64
N SER A 194 12.81 15.16 -24.86
CA SER A 194 13.06 16.19 -23.85
C SER A 194 13.99 15.73 -22.72
N VAL A 195 14.07 14.43 -22.46
CA VAL A 195 14.92 13.84 -21.40
C VAL A 195 16.30 13.47 -21.92
N PHE A 196 16.40 12.97 -23.15
CA PHE A 196 17.66 12.43 -23.70
C PHE A 196 18.34 13.36 -24.73
N GLY A 197 17.65 14.39 -25.23
CA GLY A 197 18.14 15.27 -26.28
C GLY A 197 17.98 14.71 -27.71
N ALA A 198 18.52 15.38 -28.71
CA ALA A 198 18.35 15.02 -30.14
C ALA A 198 19.16 13.76 -30.54
N GLU A 199 20.28 13.49 -29.89
CA GLU A 199 21.10 12.29 -30.10
C GLU A 199 20.62 11.15 -29.20
N MET A 200 19.44 10.65 -29.49
CA MET A 200 18.62 9.93 -28.53
C MET A 200 19.00 8.50 -28.29
N LEU A 201 19.52 7.79 -29.28
CA LEU A 201 19.55 6.34 -29.22
C LEU A 201 20.98 5.81 -29.31
N GLU A 202 21.49 5.36 -28.18
CA GLU A 202 22.70 4.54 -28.14
C GLU A 202 22.46 3.19 -28.84
N PRO A 203 23.51 2.53 -29.37
CA PRO A 203 23.36 1.25 -30.06
C PRO A 203 22.69 0.13 -29.22
N ASN A 204 22.80 0.21 -27.90
CA ASN A 204 22.21 -0.77 -26.97
C ASN A 204 20.82 -0.33 -26.45
N HIS A 205 20.20 0.71 -27.04
CA HIS A 205 18.91 1.18 -26.57
C HIS A 205 17.85 0.06 -26.69
N GLN A 206 17.24 -0.23 -25.55
CA GLN A 206 16.17 -1.21 -25.44
C GLN A 206 15.14 -0.75 -24.42
N ILE A 207 13.88 -1.13 -24.63
CA ILE A 207 12.79 -0.93 -23.68
C ILE A 207 12.29 -2.31 -23.25
N GLN A 208 12.42 -2.61 -21.97
CA GLN A 208 11.92 -3.84 -21.34
C GLN A 208 10.58 -3.53 -20.69
N VAL A 209 9.54 -4.28 -21.04
CA VAL A 209 8.16 -4.03 -20.58
C VAL A 209 7.62 -5.31 -19.95
N LEU A 210 7.10 -5.23 -18.72
CA LEU A 210 6.43 -6.34 -18.06
C LEU A 210 5.27 -6.87 -18.89
N ALA A 211 5.11 -8.18 -18.94
CA ALA A 211 4.15 -8.84 -19.82
C ALA A 211 2.68 -8.62 -19.40
N SER A 212 2.42 -8.29 -18.14
CA SER A 212 1.08 -8.02 -17.61
C SER A 212 0.85 -6.53 -17.44
N LEU A 213 -0.37 -6.07 -17.75
CA LEU A 213 -0.84 -4.75 -17.36
C LEU A 213 -1.11 -4.70 -15.85
N PHE A 214 -0.89 -3.51 -15.28
CA PHE A 214 -1.17 -3.20 -13.89
C PHE A 214 -2.47 -2.40 -13.82
N PHE A 215 -3.49 -2.92 -13.14
CA PHE A 215 -4.78 -2.25 -13.02
C PHE A 215 -4.91 -1.63 -11.63
N ARG A 216 -5.33 -0.37 -11.59
CA ARG A 216 -5.68 0.35 -10.36
C ARG A 216 -6.69 1.45 -10.66
N ASN A 217 -7.76 1.51 -9.90
CA ASN A 217 -8.87 2.44 -10.13
C ASN A 217 -9.42 2.30 -11.57
N LYS A 218 -9.46 3.40 -12.33
CA LYS A 218 -9.90 3.44 -13.73
C LYS A 218 -8.74 3.39 -14.74
N GLY A 219 -7.54 3.01 -14.30
CA GLY A 219 -6.34 3.01 -15.14
C GLY A 219 -5.74 1.63 -15.35
N ALA A 220 -5.23 1.40 -16.56
CA ALA A 220 -4.30 0.33 -16.88
C ALA A 220 -2.91 0.95 -17.12
N TYR A 221 -1.86 0.32 -16.58
CA TYR A 221 -0.51 0.86 -16.63
C TYR A 221 0.41 -0.14 -17.32
N ILE A 222 1.09 0.31 -18.36
CA ILE A 222 2.25 -0.36 -18.93
C ILE A 222 3.45 -0.02 -18.05
N ILE A 223 4.09 -1.03 -17.48
CA ILE A 223 5.26 -0.85 -16.61
C ILE A 223 6.48 -1.43 -17.30
N GLY A 224 7.51 -0.61 -17.43
CA GLY A 224 8.76 -0.99 -18.08
C GLY A 224 9.94 -0.17 -17.62
N LYS A 225 11.09 -0.45 -18.20
CA LYS A 225 12.33 0.33 -18.09
C LYS A 225 13.03 0.43 -19.43
N GLY A 226 13.63 1.59 -19.68
CA GLY A 226 14.53 1.77 -20.80
C GLY A 226 15.99 1.67 -20.36
N ILE A 227 16.83 1.12 -21.24
CA ILE A 227 18.29 1.12 -21.12
C ILE A 227 18.83 1.84 -22.34
N ASN A 228 19.55 2.95 -22.14
CA ASN A 228 20.12 3.75 -23.22
C ASN A 228 21.58 4.09 -22.86
N GLY A 229 22.54 3.45 -23.49
CA GLY A 229 23.92 3.50 -23.08
C GLY A 229 24.10 2.88 -21.69
N HIS A 230 24.57 3.68 -20.75
CA HIS A 230 24.71 3.31 -19.33
C HIS A 230 23.54 3.81 -18.46
N ARG A 231 22.58 4.53 -19.04
CA ARG A 231 21.43 5.07 -18.32
C ARG A 231 20.30 4.06 -18.28
N VAL A 232 19.77 3.81 -17.09
CA VAL A 232 18.52 3.07 -16.87
C VAL A 232 17.46 4.07 -16.42
N TYR A 233 16.30 4.05 -17.05
CA TYR A 233 15.20 4.95 -16.73
C TYR A 233 13.87 4.17 -16.67
N PRO A 234 12.94 4.59 -15.81
CA PRO A 234 11.61 4.01 -15.81
C PRO A 234 10.86 4.40 -17.08
N PHE A 235 10.00 3.50 -17.53
CA PHE A 235 9.11 3.72 -18.66
C PHE A 235 7.71 3.25 -18.25
N VAL A 236 6.84 4.20 -17.85
CA VAL A 236 5.49 3.85 -17.44
C VAL A 236 4.48 4.67 -18.22
N VAL A 237 3.51 3.99 -18.83
CA VAL A 237 2.47 4.61 -19.63
C VAL A 237 1.09 4.24 -19.09
N PRO A 238 0.36 5.18 -18.46
CA PRO A 238 -1.03 5.02 -18.10
C PRO A 238 -1.93 5.03 -19.33
N ILE A 239 -2.86 4.07 -19.39
CA ILE A 239 -3.93 3.97 -20.38
C ILE A 239 -5.26 4.20 -19.67
N LEU A 240 -6.06 5.13 -20.17
CA LEU A 240 -7.33 5.51 -19.60
C LEU A 240 -8.43 5.51 -20.66
N TYR A 241 -9.69 5.47 -20.21
CA TYR A 241 -10.83 5.83 -21.04
C TYR A 241 -11.12 7.33 -20.91
N ASN A 242 -11.39 7.98 -22.03
CA ASN A 242 -11.90 9.35 -22.07
C ASN A 242 -13.43 9.38 -21.78
N ARG A 243 -14.03 10.57 -21.78
CA ARG A 243 -15.49 10.74 -21.56
C ARG A 243 -16.38 10.13 -22.67
N LYS A 244 -15.80 9.71 -23.80
CA LYS A 244 -16.49 9.09 -24.92
C LYS A 244 -16.24 7.59 -24.99
N ASP A 245 -15.72 7.01 -23.93
CA ASP A 245 -15.38 5.59 -23.82
C ASP A 245 -14.33 5.12 -24.86
N GLU A 246 -13.41 6.00 -25.23
CA GLU A 246 -12.29 5.69 -26.11
C GLU A 246 -10.99 5.68 -25.32
N LEU A 247 -10.05 4.81 -25.69
CA LEU A 247 -8.74 4.70 -25.05
C LEU A 247 -7.83 5.87 -25.41
N VAL A 248 -7.05 6.32 -24.45
CA VAL A 248 -6.00 7.33 -24.61
C VAL A 248 -4.76 6.91 -23.81
N LEU A 249 -3.58 7.24 -24.31
CA LEU A 249 -2.38 7.26 -23.48
C LEU A 249 -2.40 8.59 -22.72
N ASP A 250 -2.44 8.54 -21.39
CA ASP A 250 -2.64 9.76 -20.60
C ASP A 250 -1.36 10.58 -20.41
N THR A 251 -0.24 9.89 -20.25
CA THR A 251 1.10 10.48 -20.12
C THR A 251 2.18 9.41 -20.28
N VAL A 252 3.45 9.81 -20.13
CA VAL A 252 4.57 8.89 -19.89
C VAL A 252 5.38 9.37 -18.70
N LEU A 253 5.62 8.47 -17.75
CA LEU A 253 6.41 8.73 -16.55
C LEU A 253 7.82 8.16 -16.76
N LEU A 254 8.81 9.05 -16.79
CA LEU A 254 10.24 8.74 -17.00
C LEU A 254 11.10 9.14 -15.80
N ASP A 255 10.50 9.81 -14.80
CA ASP A 255 11.19 10.27 -13.61
C ASP A 255 11.05 9.22 -12.48
N PRO A 256 12.16 8.74 -11.91
CA PRO A 256 12.13 7.82 -10.78
C PRO A 256 11.26 8.30 -9.59
N ALA A 257 11.26 9.60 -9.29
CA ALA A 257 10.46 10.15 -8.19
C ALA A 257 8.96 10.00 -8.45
N MET A 258 8.49 10.18 -9.69
CA MET A 258 7.09 9.95 -10.05
C MET A 258 6.71 8.47 -9.96
N ILE A 259 7.63 7.56 -10.31
CA ILE A 259 7.40 6.12 -10.17
C ILE A 259 7.33 5.72 -8.69
N GLU A 260 8.14 6.32 -7.83
CA GLU A 260 8.04 6.07 -6.39
C GLU A 260 6.72 6.55 -5.79
N VAL A 261 6.17 7.66 -6.29
CA VAL A 261 4.81 8.12 -5.93
C VAL A 261 3.75 7.16 -6.46
N LEU A 262 3.87 6.69 -7.71
CA LEU A 262 2.95 5.71 -8.30
C LEU A 262 2.93 4.40 -7.48
N PHE A 263 4.10 3.94 -7.05
CA PHE A 263 4.28 2.76 -6.20
C PHE A 263 4.44 3.13 -4.72
N SER A 264 3.79 4.20 -4.25
CA SER A 264 3.85 4.58 -2.83
C SER A 264 3.30 3.47 -1.93
N PHE A 265 3.83 3.41 -0.71
CA PHE A 265 3.38 2.46 0.30
C PHE A 265 2.05 2.92 0.90
N THR A 266 0.98 2.53 0.25
CA THR A 266 -0.41 2.84 0.58
C THR A 266 -1.29 1.63 0.24
N ARG A 267 -2.53 1.62 0.70
CA ARG A 267 -3.49 0.53 0.45
C ARG A 267 -4.04 0.46 -0.99
N ALA A 268 -3.69 1.42 -1.83
CA ALA A 268 -4.08 1.43 -3.24
C ALA A 268 -3.28 0.41 -4.06
N TYR A 269 -3.56 -0.88 -3.86
CA TYR A 269 -2.83 -1.98 -4.49
C TYR A 269 -3.14 -2.14 -5.97
N PHE A 270 -2.13 -2.59 -6.72
CA PHE A 270 -2.32 -3.01 -8.09
C PHE A 270 -2.95 -4.41 -8.20
N MET A 271 -3.77 -4.59 -9.24
CA MET A 271 -4.23 -5.89 -9.70
C MET A 271 -3.36 -6.29 -10.88
N VAL A 272 -2.56 -7.35 -10.71
CA VAL A 272 -1.59 -7.82 -11.71
C VAL A 272 -1.62 -9.34 -11.76
N ASP A 273 -1.76 -9.92 -12.95
CA ASP A 273 -1.62 -11.37 -13.12
C ASP A 273 -0.14 -11.73 -13.25
N MET A 274 0.41 -12.39 -12.24
CA MET A 274 1.81 -12.78 -12.15
C MET A 274 1.92 -14.29 -12.00
N GLU A 275 2.64 -14.94 -12.89
CA GLU A 275 2.93 -16.36 -12.74
C GLU A 275 4.08 -16.60 -11.76
N VAL A 276 5.14 -15.79 -11.85
CA VAL A 276 6.30 -15.81 -10.96
C VAL A 276 6.44 -14.44 -10.28
N PRO A 277 5.82 -14.24 -9.10
CA PRO A 277 5.81 -12.93 -8.42
C PRO A 277 7.19 -12.40 -8.10
N SER A 278 8.12 -13.26 -7.69
CA SER A 278 9.51 -12.88 -7.40
C SER A 278 10.21 -12.24 -8.60
N ALA A 279 9.91 -12.67 -9.82
CA ALA A 279 10.45 -12.07 -11.04
C ALA A 279 9.91 -10.64 -11.27
N TYR A 280 8.61 -10.42 -11.01
CA TYR A 280 8.02 -9.08 -11.04
C TYR A 280 8.60 -8.17 -9.96
N VAL A 281 8.76 -8.67 -8.75
CA VAL A 281 9.38 -7.93 -7.63
C VAL A 281 10.84 -7.56 -7.97
N LYS A 282 11.62 -8.49 -8.52
CA LYS A 282 13.00 -8.25 -8.96
C LYS A 282 13.06 -7.18 -10.07
N PHE A 283 12.15 -7.23 -11.04
CA PHE A 283 12.05 -6.22 -12.09
C PHE A 283 11.72 -4.84 -11.49
N LEU A 284 10.68 -4.75 -10.66
CA LEU A 284 10.29 -3.49 -10.00
C LEU A 284 11.38 -2.97 -9.08
N ARG A 285 12.11 -3.84 -8.37
CA ARG A 285 13.25 -3.44 -7.55
C ARG A 285 14.35 -2.74 -8.37
N SER A 286 14.53 -3.15 -9.63
CA SER A 286 15.48 -2.47 -10.53
C SER A 286 15.06 -1.06 -10.94
N LEU A 287 13.76 -0.73 -10.83
CA LEU A 287 13.20 0.61 -11.06
C LEU A 287 13.12 1.45 -9.78
N LEU A 288 13.00 0.78 -8.64
CA LEU A 288 12.76 1.34 -7.31
C LEU A 288 13.86 0.88 -6.34
N PRO A 289 15.13 1.27 -6.56
CA PRO A 289 16.27 0.73 -5.81
C PRO A 289 16.19 1.01 -4.30
N ASP A 290 15.59 2.13 -3.91
CA ASP A 290 15.46 2.53 -2.50
C ASP A 290 14.21 1.98 -1.82
N LYS A 291 13.33 1.29 -2.56
CA LYS A 291 12.11 0.73 -1.99
C LYS A 291 12.37 -0.68 -1.43
N PRO A 292 12.01 -0.95 -0.16
CA PRO A 292 12.12 -2.29 0.42
C PRO A 292 11.31 -3.32 -0.38
N VAL A 293 11.86 -4.53 -0.52
CA VAL A 293 11.19 -5.65 -1.22
C VAL A 293 9.84 -5.97 -0.58
N SER A 294 9.74 -5.84 0.74
CA SER A 294 8.50 -6.00 1.51
C SER A 294 7.38 -5.06 1.07
N GLU A 295 7.72 -3.80 0.77
CA GLU A 295 6.75 -2.83 0.26
C GLU A 295 6.33 -3.16 -1.18
N ILE A 296 7.23 -3.66 -2.02
CA ILE A 296 6.91 -4.05 -3.40
C ILE A 296 5.91 -5.22 -3.41
N TYR A 297 6.14 -6.27 -2.59
CA TYR A 297 5.15 -7.34 -2.44
C TYR A 297 3.78 -6.81 -1.99
N THR A 298 3.78 -5.91 -1.01
CA THR A 298 2.54 -5.32 -0.48
C THR A 298 1.76 -4.56 -1.56
N ILE A 299 2.42 -3.70 -2.33
CA ILE A 299 1.79 -2.89 -3.40
C ILE A 299 1.20 -3.77 -4.51
N LEU A 300 1.79 -4.94 -4.75
CA LEU A 300 1.26 -5.94 -5.69
C LEU A 300 0.07 -6.74 -5.12
N GLY A 301 -0.39 -6.41 -3.90
CA GLY A 301 -1.49 -7.11 -3.22
C GLY A 301 -1.07 -8.38 -2.49
N LEU A 302 0.23 -8.67 -2.41
CA LEU A 302 0.82 -9.82 -1.71
C LEU A 302 1.22 -9.43 -0.27
N GLN A 303 0.29 -8.84 0.46
CA GLN A 303 0.52 -8.21 1.77
C GLN A 303 1.15 -9.15 2.80
N LYS A 304 0.74 -10.42 2.85
CA LYS A 304 1.29 -11.37 3.85
C LYS A 304 2.75 -11.71 3.56
N ALA A 305 3.13 -11.85 2.29
CA ALA A 305 4.53 -12.00 1.89
C ALA A 305 5.33 -10.73 2.19
N GLY A 306 4.75 -9.56 1.94
CA GLY A 306 5.31 -8.28 2.35
C GLY A 306 5.60 -8.23 3.85
N LYS A 307 4.63 -8.64 4.70
CA LYS A 307 4.82 -8.75 6.16
C LYS A 307 5.96 -9.69 6.54
N SER A 308 6.00 -10.88 5.97
CA SER A 308 7.04 -11.87 6.26
C SER A 308 8.43 -11.36 5.86
N THR A 309 8.53 -10.70 4.70
CA THR A 309 9.79 -10.09 4.24
C THR A 309 10.21 -8.92 5.12
N PHE A 310 9.28 -8.01 5.45
CA PHE A 310 9.53 -6.91 6.39
C PHE A 310 10.10 -7.42 7.72
N TYR A 311 9.49 -8.46 8.26
CA TYR A 311 9.90 -9.02 9.53
C TYR A 311 11.33 -9.62 9.48
N ARG A 312 11.67 -10.28 8.38
CA ARG A 312 13.05 -10.78 8.13
C ARG A 312 14.05 -9.63 8.06
N ASP A 313 13.74 -8.58 7.32
CA ASP A 313 14.56 -7.37 7.20
C ASP A 313 14.74 -6.68 8.56
N PHE A 314 13.66 -6.61 9.33
CA PHE A 314 13.67 -6.05 10.67
C PHE A 314 14.56 -6.86 11.63
N LEU A 315 14.44 -8.19 11.66
CA LEU A 315 15.30 -9.04 12.47
C LEU A 315 16.78 -8.95 12.07
N HIS A 316 17.03 -8.84 10.76
CA HIS A 316 18.37 -8.60 10.25
C HIS A 316 18.92 -7.27 10.80
N HIS A 317 18.13 -6.21 10.72
CA HIS A 317 18.49 -4.90 11.26
C HIS A 317 18.79 -4.98 12.76
N LEU A 318 17.93 -5.61 13.56
CA LEU A 318 18.17 -5.80 15.00
C LEU A 318 19.47 -6.55 15.31
N ARG A 319 19.85 -7.52 14.47
CA ARG A 319 21.09 -8.31 14.68
C ARG A 319 22.34 -7.47 14.49
N TYR A 320 22.32 -6.54 13.53
CA TYR A 320 23.52 -5.80 13.11
C TYR A 320 23.55 -4.35 13.58
N SER A 321 22.49 -3.86 14.22
CA SER A 321 22.44 -2.54 14.83
C SER A 321 22.60 -2.62 16.36
N SER A 322 23.04 -1.53 16.97
CA SER A 322 23.03 -1.35 18.41
C SER A 322 21.83 -0.56 18.91
N ASP A 323 20.89 -0.23 18.01
CA ASP A 323 19.71 0.55 18.31
C ASP A 323 18.84 -0.08 19.39
N ARG A 324 18.22 0.79 20.18
CA ARG A 324 17.18 0.43 21.13
C ARG A 324 15.87 1.10 20.74
N PHE A 325 14.77 0.45 21.02
CA PHE A 325 13.47 1.08 20.91
C PHE A 325 13.36 2.21 21.90
N GLU A 326 12.96 3.37 21.41
CA GLU A 326 12.78 4.60 22.16
C GLU A 326 11.38 5.17 21.87
N ILE A 327 10.88 5.99 22.80
CA ILE A 327 9.65 6.74 22.58
C ILE A 327 9.82 7.59 21.33
N ALA A 328 8.89 7.50 20.38
CA ALA A 328 8.98 8.28 19.15
C ALA A 328 8.95 9.79 19.45
N PRO A 329 9.78 10.59 18.76
CA PRO A 329 9.78 12.04 18.94
C PRO A 329 8.46 12.66 18.47
N GLY A 330 8.02 13.73 19.13
CA GLY A 330 6.82 14.48 18.79
C GLY A 330 5.78 14.52 19.92
N ILE A 331 4.57 14.96 19.60
CA ILE A 331 3.47 15.05 20.55
C ILE A 331 2.94 13.64 20.82
N ARG A 332 2.84 13.29 22.12
CA ARG A 332 2.26 12.00 22.53
C ARG A 332 0.79 11.91 22.16
N GLY A 333 0.41 10.86 21.42
CA GLY A 333 -0.97 10.57 21.09
C GLY A 333 -1.81 10.20 22.32
N LEU A 334 -3.09 10.54 22.30
CA LEU A 334 -4.03 10.17 23.35
C LEU A 334 -4.41 8.67 23.29
N VAL A 335 -4.47 8.10 22.09
CA VAL A 335 -4.97 6.74 21.83
C VAL A 335 -3.84 5.73 21.66
N MET A 336 -2.74 6.13 21.03
CA MET A 336 -1.61 5.25 20.71
C MET A 336 -0.35 5.61 21.53
N ALA A 337 0.36 4.57 21.99
CA ALA A 337 1.76 4.68 22.37
C ALA A 337 2.62 4.42 21.14
N VAL A 338 3.50 5.36 20.79
CA VAL A 338 4.32 5.31 19.57
C VAL A 338 5.79 5.26 19.93
N PHE A 339 6.51 4.30 19.36
CA PHE A 339 7.93 4.13 19.58
C PHE A 339 8.65 3.78 18.28
N ALA A 340 9.95 3.92 18.24
CA ALA A 340 10.75 3.72 17.05
C ALA A 340 12.17 3.22 17.40
N LEU A 341 12.82 2.61 16.41
CA LEU A 341 14.27 2.47 16.38
C LEU A 341 14.85 3.68 15.63
N PRO A 342 15.84 4.40 16.17
CA PRO A 342 16.38 5.62 15.54
C PRO A 342 16.84 5.41 14.09
N SER A 343 17.56 4.32 13.79
CA SER A 343 18.08 4.04 12.46
C SER A 343 17.15 3.25 11.54
N PHE A 344 15.97 2.83 12.03
CA PHE A 344 15.01 2.07 11.22
C PHE A 344 13.84 2.97 10.78
N PRO A 345 13.46 2.99 9.49
CA PRO A 345 12.55 4.00 8.94
C PRO A 345 11.06 3.70 9.19
N TYR A 346 10.74 3.08 10.33
CA TYR A 346 9.37 2.75 10.72
C TYR A 346 9.09 3.16 12.16
N VAL A 347 7.82 3.40 12.45
CA VAL A 347 7.27 3.61 13.78
C VAL A 347 6.37 2.45 14.17
N PHE A 348 6.32 2.17 15.46
CA PHE A 348 5.57 1.09 16.08
C PHE A 348 4.50 1.70 16.96
N LYS A 349 3.24 1.28 16.80
CA LYS A 349 2.09 1.85 17.49
C LYS A 349 1.34 0.77 18.26
N VAL A 350 1.12 0.99 19.53
CA VAL A 350 0.32 0.14 20.42
C VAL A 350 -0.88 0.90 20.90
N ILE A 351 -2.09 0.31 20.80
CA ILE A 351 -3.31 0.93 21.35
C ILE A 351 -3.23 0.88 22.88
N LYS A 352 -3.44 2.02 23.53
CA LYS A 352 -3.46 2.15 25.00
C LYS A 352 -4.65 1.38 25.60
N ASP A 353 -4.60 1.11 26.88
CA ASP A 353 -5.67 0.43 27.62
C ASP A 353 -6.80 1.38 28.04
N SER A 354 -6.46 2.65 28.22
CA SER A 354 -7.41 3.72 28.57
C SER A 354 -7.11 4.99 27.80
N PHE A 355 -8.14 5.77 27.54
CA PHE A 355 -8.06 7.00 26.77
C PHE A 355 -8.47 8.18 27.66
N PRO A 356 -7.62 9.21 27.82
CA PRO A 356 -7.97 10.37 28.61
C PRO A 356 -9.02 11.23 27.88
N PRO A 357 -9.87 11.98 28.63
CA PRO A 357 -10.77 12.95 28.01
C PRO A 357 -10.01 13.93 27.10
N PRO A 358 -10.61 14.38 25.98
CA PRO A 358 -12.02 14.23 25.59
C PRO A 358 -12.31 12.97 24.73
N LYS A 359 -11.40 11.99 24.65
CA LYS A 359 -11.59 10.80 23.79
C LYS A 359 -12.60 9.82 24.40
N GLU A 360 -13.73 9.64 23.70
CA GLU A 360 -14.76 8.64 24.00
C GLU A 360 -14.70 7.53 22.96
N THR A 361 -13.70 6.66 23.04
CA THR A 361 -13.50 5.56 22.09
C THR A 361 -13.11 4.28 22.83
N THR A 362 -13.21 3.14 22.13
CA THR A 362 -12.75 1.84 22.62
C THR A 362 -11.64 1.31 21.72
N ARG A 363 -10.90 0.30 22.20
CA ARG A 363 -9.87 -0.36 21.39
C ARG A 363 -10.45 -1.01 20.14
N GLU A 364 -11.64 -1.58 20.24
CA GLU A 364 -12.37 -2.21 19.15
C GLU A 364 -12.73 -1.17 18.09
N GLN A 365 -13.26 -0.02 18.49
CA GLN A 365 -13.55 1.08 17.58
C GLN A 365 -12.30 1.61 16.87
N VAL A 366 -11.17 1.73 17.58
CA VAL A 366 -9.90 2.10 16.94
C VAL A 366 -9.51 1.07 15.86
N LYS A 367 -9.61 -0.23 16.14
CA LYS A 367 -9.34 -1.28 15.14
C LYS A 367 -10.30 -1.20 13.94
N GLU A 368 -11.57 -0.89 14.17
CA GLU A 368 -12.56 -0.69 13.10
C GLU A 368 -12.16 0.48 12.19
N LYS A 369 -11.64 1.59 12.74
CA LYS A 369 -11.14 2.72 11.95
C LYS A 369 -9.92 2.32 11.08
N TYR A 370 -8.98 1.54 11.62
CA TYR A 370 -7.88 0.99 10.83
C TYR A 370 -8.37 0.04 9.72
N LEU A 371 -9.39 -0.77 10.01
CA LEU A 371 -10.02 -1.63 9.01
C LEU A 371 -10.77 -0.83 7.93
N LEU A 372 -11.41 0.28 8.30
CA LEU A 372 -12.04 1.21 7.36
C LEU A 372 -11.03 1.71 6.34
N VAL A 373 -9.86 2.20 6.79
CA VAL A 373 -8.76 2.62 5.89
C VAL A 373 -8.34 1.47 4.98
N LYS A 374 -8.13 0.29 5.55
CA LYS A 374 -7.71 -0.90 4.80
C LYS A 374 -8.64 -1.24 3.65
N ASN A 375 -9.94 -1.03 3.81
CA ASN A 375 -10.95 -1.41 2.83
C ASN A 375 -11.29 -0.29 1.84
N HIS A 376 -10.95 0.97 2.13
CA HIS A 376 -11.44 2.12 1.36
C HIS A 376 -10.35 2.99 0.74
N ASP A 377 -9.10 2.92 1.20
CA ASP A 377 -8.04 3.72 0.57
C ASP A 377 -7.72 3.18 -0.84
N ARG A 378 -8.22 3.92 -1.83
CA ARG A 378 -7.94 3.72 -3.25
C ARG A 378 -7.14 4.86 -3.87
N VAL A 379 -6.88 5.90 -3.09
CA VAL A 379 -6.28 7.15 -3.57
C VAL A 379 -4.81 7.29 -3.18
N GLY A 380 -4.36 6.48 -2.22
CA GLY A 380 -2.97 6.50 -1.77
C GLY A 380 -2.62 7.75 -0.96
N ARG A 381 -3.57 8.25 -0.16
CA ARG A 381 -3.39 9.39 0.75
C ARG A 381 -3.43 9.02 2.22
N MET A 382 -3.55 7.75 2.52
CA MET A 382 -3.47 7.24 3.88
C MET A 382 -2.27 6.30 4.02
N ALA A 383 -1.52 6.43 5.11
CA ALA A 383 -0.36 5.59 5.37
C ALA A 383 -0.78 4.12 5.49
N ASP A 384 -0.08 3.22 4.83
CA ASP A 384 -0.32 1.80 5.02
C ASP A 384 0.23 1.33 6.36
N THR A 385 -0.46 0.38 6.98
CA THR A 385 -0.10 -0.20 8.26
C THR A 385 0.12 -1.69 8.13
N LEU A 386 1.24 -2.17 8.66
CA LEU A 386 1.46 -3.60 8.89
C LEU A 386 0.95 -3.93 10.28
N GLU A 387 0.00 -4.83 10.36
CA GLU A 387 -0.60 -5.27 11.62
C GLU A 387 0.01 -6.61 12.04
N TYR A 388 0.52 -6.70 13.26
CA TYR A 388 1.07 -7.91 13.85
C TYR A 388 0.38 -8.26 15.15
N SER A 389 0.23 -9.57 15.38
CA SER A 389 -0.28 -10.11 16.63
C SER A 389 0.80 -10.95 17.30
N LYS A 390 1.01 -10.75 18.60
CA LYS A 390 1.95 -11.49 19.46
C LYS A 390 3.37 -11.54 18.87
N VAL A 391 4.02 -10.38 18.78
CA VAL A 391 5.41 -10.25 18.29
C VAL A 391 6.36 -10.16 19.46
N ALA A 392 7.37 -11.01 19.48
CA ALA A 392 8.44 -10.97 20.47
C ALA A 392 9.62 -10.12 19.99
N PHE A 393 10.13 -9.32 20.90
CA PHE A 393 11.33 -8.51 20.70
C PHE A 393 12.27 -8.68 21.89
N PRO A 394 13.60 -8.78 21.70
CA PRO A 394 14.54 -8.91 22.79
C PRO A 394 14.42 -7.73 23.78
N ARG A 395 14.22 -8.04 25.06
CA ARG A 395 14.07 -7.03 26.13
C ARG A 395 15.25 -6.05 26.15
N ALA A 396 16.47 -6.53 25.93
CA ALA A 396 17.67 -5.70 25.88
C ALA A 396 17.63 -4.60 24.80
N ARG A 397 16.68 -4.70 23.84
CA ARG A 397 16.48 -3.71 22.79
C ARG A 397 15.52 -2.60 23.16
N PHE A 398 14.92 -2.60 24.35
CA PHE A 398 14.06 -1.53 24.80
C PHE A 398 14.82 -0.58 25.74
N ALA A 399 14.61 0.72 25.55
CA ALA A 399 15.00 1.70 26.54
C ALA A 399 14.09 1.57 27.77
N ASP A 400 14.66 1.75 28.98
CA ASP A 400 13.90 1.56 30.22
C ASP A 400 12.71 2.53 30.34
N ALA A 401 12.87 3.76 29.85
CA ALA A 401 11.80 4.75 29.80
C ALA A 401 10.61 4.30 28.92
N LEU A 402 10.89 3.64 27.79
CA LEU A 402 9.84 3.12 26.93
C LEU A 402 9.10 1.94 27.58
N LEU A 403 9.84 1.02 28.20
CA LEU A 403 9.21 -0.11 28.91
C LEU A 403 8.33 0.37 30.06
N ALA A 404 8.78 1.37 30.81
CA ALA A 404 7.99 1.97 31.88
C ALA A 404 6.70 2.58 31.34
N GLU A 405 6.79 3.35 30.24
CA GLU A 405 5.61 3.94 29.60
C GLU A 405 4.64 2.87 29.08
N LEU A 406 5.13 1.86 28.34
CA LEU A 406 4.27 0.81 27.81
C LEU A 406 3.54 0.02 28.91
N LYS A 407 4.22 -0.27 30.03
CA LYS A 407 3.63 -0.92 31.20
C LYS A 407 2.60 -0.04 31.93
N GLU A 408 2.75 1.27 31.86
CA GLU A 408 1.81 2.24 32.44
C GLU A 408 0.56 2.41 31.58
N VAL A 409 0.74 2.63 30.25
CA VAL A 409 -0.38 3.05 29.38
C VAL A 409 -1.03 1.90 28.60
N ALA A 410 -0.36 0.76 28.45
CA ALA A 410 -0.83 -0.40 27.69
C ALA A 410 -0.42 -1.74 28.34
N PRO A 411 -0.60 -1.93 29.68
CA PRO A 411 -0.18 -3.14 30.38
C PRO A 411 -0.80 -4.42 29.82
N SER A 412 -2.03 -4.37 29.30
CA SER A 412 -2.68 -5.55 28.70
C SER A 412 -2.07 -5.98 27.38
N MET A 413 -1.32 -5.10 26.70
CA MET A 413 -0.72 -5.33 25.38
C MET A 413 0.72 -5.81 25.46
N VAL A 414 1.37 -5.73 26.59
CA VAL A 414 2.79 -6.05 26.76
C VAL A 414 2.95 -7.15 27.80
N GLU A 415 3.69 -8.19 27.45
CA GLU A 415 3.97 -9.32 28.32
C GLU A 415 5.48 -9.62 28.30
N GLU A 416 6.04 -9.94 29.46
CA GLU A 416 7.42 -10.39 29.57
C GLU A 416 7.47 -11.91 29.48
N ASP A 417 8.25 -12.44 28.52
CA ASP A 417 8.45 -13.87 28.34
C ASP A 417 9.97 -14.16 28.26
N GLY A 418 10.55 -14.52 29.39
CA GLY A 418 11.99 -14.72 29.53
C GLY A 418 12.78 -13.46 29.19
N ASP A 419 13.63 -13.56 28.20
CA ASP A 419 14.48 -12.44 27.71
C ASP A 419 13.77 -11.58 26.65
N ASP A 420 12.50 -11.84 26.35
CA ASP A 420 11.74 -11.14 25.32
C ASP A 420 10.58 -10.32 25.91
N ILE A 421 10.20 -9.29 25.18
CA ILE A 421 8.96 -8.53 25.36
C ILE A 421 8.01 -8.92 24.23
N VAL A 422 6.87 -9.51 24.58
CA VAL A 422 5.81 -9.86 23.64
C VAL A 422 4.79 -8.74 23.56
N VAL A 423 4.63 -8.16 22.38
CA VAL A 423 3.58 -7.18 22.09
C VAL A 423 2.41 -7.89 21.44
N LYS A 424 1.25 -7.94 22.13
CA LYS A 424 0.09 -8.72 21.71
C LYS A 424 -0.59 -8.21 20.46
N HIS A 425 -0.54 -6.90 20.23
CA HIS A 425 -1.07 -6.27 19.02
C HIS A 425 -0.27 -5.01 18.68
N LEU A 426 0.17 -4.89 17.43
CA LEU A 426 1.10 -3.87 16.99
C LEU A 426 0.78 -3.42 15.57
N TYR A 427 0.68 -2.11 15.37
CA TYR A 427 0.71 -1.49 14.04
C TYR A 427 2.10 -0.94 13.76
N ILE A 428 2.59 -1.16 12.55
CA ILE A 428 3.87 -0.64 12.07
C ILE A 428 3.61 0.21 10.83
N GLU A 429 4.12 1.43 10.83
CA GLU A 429 3.97 2.39 9.74
C GLU A 429 5.31 2.97 9.33
N ARG A 430 5.42 3.41 8.07
CA ARG A 430 6.60 4.13 7.64
C ARG A 430 6.70 5.47 8.37
N ARG A 431 7.89 5.77 8.92
CA ARG A 431 8.15 7.04 9.59
C ARG A 431 8.13 8.18 8.57
N MET A 432 7.37 9.23 8.86
CA MET A 432 7.24 10.44 8.07
C MET A 432 7.51 11.65 8.95
N ALA A 433 7.87 12.77 8.34
CA ALA A 433 7.93 14.03 9.07
C ALA A 433 6.50 14.57 9.26
N PRO A 434 6.04 14.82 10.51
CA PRO A 434 4.76 15.48 10.73
C PRO A 434 4.69 16.81 10.00
N LEU A 435 3.57 17.08 9.30
CA LEU A 435 3.43 18.24 8.44
C LEU A 435 3.63 19.57 9.20
N ASN A 436 3.14 19.67 10.45
CA ASN A 436 3.37 20.86 11.26
C ASN A 436 4.86 21.12 11.51
N LEU A 437 5.66 20.09 11.80
CA LEU A 437 7.09 20.24 12.02
C LEU A 437 7.83 20.53 10.70
N TRP A 438 7.40 19.91 9.62
CA TRP A 438 7.96 20.13 8.29
C TRP A 438 7.72 21.57 7.81
N LEU A 439 6.52 22.12 8.00
CA LEU A 439 6.18 23.51 7.69
C LEU A 439 7.01 24.49 8.53
N THR A 440 7.11 24.26 9.85
CA THR A 440 7.93 25.09 10.73
C THR A 440 9.40 25.11 10.30
N GLU A 441 9.93 23.97 9.88
CA GLU A 441 11.32 23.91 9.40
C GLU A 441 11.50 24.61 8.04
N ALA A 442 10.51 24.53 7.14
CA ALA A 442 10.52 25.27 5.87
C ALA A 442 10.48 26.78 6.11
N GLU A 443 9.64 27.27 7.03
CA GLU A 443 9.59 28.69 7.45
C GLU A 443 10.93 29.16 8.02
N ARG A 444 11.52 28.36 8.93
CA ARG A 444 12.81 28.68 9.53
C ARG A 444 13.93 28.87 8.50
N ARG A 445 13.84 28.14 7.38
CA ARG A 445 14.77 28.27 6.25
C ARG A 445 14.40 29.37 5.25
N GLY A 446 13.24 30.00 5.42
CA GLY A 446 12.71 30.97 4.46
C GLY A 446 12.29 30.35 3.12
N ASP A 447 11.99 29.05 3.11
CA ASP A 447 11.59 28.30 1.90
C ASP A 447 10.09 28.41 1.66
N HIS A 448 9.65 29.56 1.17
CA HIS A 448 8.24 29.84 0.87
C HIS A 448 7.66 28.89 -0.18
N ALA A 449 8.47 28.39 -1.11
CA ALA A 449 8.02 27.44 -2.13
C ALA A 449 7.67 26.08 -1.51
N ALA A 450 8.49 25.62 -0.55
CA ALA A 450 8.19 24.43 0.21
C ALA A 450 6.91 24.61 1.04
N VAL A 451 6.75 25.74 1.72
CA VAL A 451 5.53 26.04 2.50
C VAL A 451 4.30 25.99 1.60
N GLU A 452 4.32 26.69 0.44
CA GLU A 452 3.21 26.66 -0.52
C GLU A 452 2.92 25.22 -0.99
N HIS A 453 3.96 24.47 -1.37
CA HIS A 453 3.83 23.06 -1.76
C HIS A 453 3.17 22.20 -0.67
N GLY A 454 3.62 22.33 0.58
CA GLY A 454 3.05 21.56 1.72
C GLY A 454 1.58 21.87 1.95
N ILE A 455 1.18 23.15 1.87
CA ILE A 455 -0.24 23.55 2.04
C ILE A 455 -1.10 23.10 0.86
N VAL A 456 -0.58 23.18 -0.38
CA VAL A 456 -1.30 22.67 -1.57
C VAL A 456 -1.49 21.16 -1.49
N GLU A 457 -0.43 20.42 -1.13
CA GLU A 457 -0.52 18.96 -0.98
C GLU A 457 -1.42 18.54 0.20
N TYR A 458 -1.47 19.30 1.28
CA TYR A 458 -2.40 19.10 2.39
C TYR A 458 -3.86 19.19 1.93
N GLY A 459 -4.25 20.25 1.22
CA GLY A 459 -5.59 20.37 0.67
C GLY A 459 -5.92 19.29 -0.38
N ASN A 460 -4.94 18.93 -1.21
CA ASN A 460 -5.09 17.81 -2.15
C ASN A 460 -5.33 16.48 -1.42
N ALA A 461 -4.62 16.22 -0.31
CA ALA A 461 -4.83 15.02 0.48
C ALA A 461 -6.26 14.93 1.03
N ILE A 462 -6.80 16.03 1.55
CA ILE A 462 -8.19 16.11 2.02
C ILE A 462 -9.17 15.83 0.87
N LYS A 463 -8.99 16.45 -0.29
CA LYS A 463 -9.84 16.24 -1.49
C LYS A 463 -9.79 14.79 -1.99
N ASP A 464 -8.62 14.20 -2.01
CA ASP A 464 -8.44 12.81 -2.41
C ASP A 464 -9.11 11.83 -1.44
N MET A 465 -9.02 12.07 -0.12
CA MET A 465 -9.72 11.28 0.89
C MET A 465 -11.23 11.42 0.77
N ALA A 466 -11.74 12.65 0.56
CA ALA A 466 -13.15 12.87 0.31
C ALA A 466 -13.64 12.09 -0.92
N ALA A 467 -12.85 12.03 -2.00
CA ALA A 467 -13.15 11.24 -3.19
C ALA A 467 -13.18 9.71 -2.91
N ALA A 468 -12.49 9.25 -1.84
CA ALA A 468 -12.52 7.86 -1.38
C ALA A 468 -13.61 7.55 -0.34
N ASN A 469 -14.55 8.46 -0.13
CA ASN A 469 -15.59 8.37 0.90
C ASN A 469 -15.05 8.42 2.34
N ILE A 470 -13.96 9.15 2.56
CA ILE A 470 -13.36 9.28 3.89
C ILE A 470 -13.30 10.74 4.30
N PHE A 471 -13.83 11.02 5.49
CA PHE A 471 -13.70 12.29 6.17
C PHE A 471 -12.67 12.15 7.31
N PRO A 472 -11.61 12.98 7.37
CA PRO A 472 -10.54 12.80 8.35
C PRO A 472 -10.96 12.99 9.82
N GLY A 473 -12.03 13.75 10.09
CA GLY A 473 -12.42 14.17 11.44
C GLY A 473 -11.47 15.25 11.97
N ASP A 474 -10.34 14.86 12.54
CA ASP A 474 -9.30 15.78 12.98
C ASP A 474 -8.32 16.12 11.85
N MET A 475 -8.47 17.32 11.27
CA MET A 475 -7.64 17.81 10.17
C MET A 475 -6.43 18.63 10.62
N LEU A 476 -5.99 18.54 11.87
CA LEU A 476 -4.78 19.24 12.31
C LEU A 476 -3.54 18.78 11.52
N TYR A 477 -2.64 19.72 11.20
CA TYR A 477 -1.40 19.42 10.46
C TYR A 477 -0.54 18.32 11.08
N LYS A 478 -0.57 18.17 12.43
CA LYS A 478 0.15 17.10 13.13
C LYS A 478 -0.29 15.69 12.77
N ASN A 479 -1.51 15.52 12.20
CA ASN A 479 -2.11 14.23 11.84
C ASN A 479 -1.78 13.83 10.38
N PHE A 480 -1.05 14.70 9.67
CA PHE A 480 -0.53 14.47 8.34
C PHE A 480 0.98 14.34 8.36
N GLY A 481 1.52 13.50 7.48
CA GLY A 481 2.94 13.30 7.31
C GLY A 481 3.41 13.66 5.90
N VAL A 482 4.61 14.21 5.81
CA VAL A 482 5.27 14.49 4.53
C VAL A 482 6.20 13.33 4.21
N THR A 483 5.99 12.72 3.04
CA THR A 483 6.86 11.66 2.53
C THR A 483 8.16 12.24 1.98
N ARG A 484 9.17 11.39 1.75
CA ARG A 484 10.46 11.81 1.14
C ARG A 484 10.31 12.47 -0.24
N HIS A 485 9.18 12.29 -0.92
CA HIS A 485 8.86 12.89 -2.22
C HIS A 485 7.98 14.14 -2.10
N GLY A 486 7.83 14.69 -0.90
CA GLY A 486 7.04 15.90 -0.65
C GLY A 486 5.52 15.68 -0.71
N ARG A 487 5.05 14.42 -0.84
CA ARG A 487 3.61 14.12 -0.83
C ARG A 487 3.08 14.11 0.59
N VAL A 488 1.94 14.74 0.82
CA VAL A 488 1.26 14.74 2.12
C VAL A 488 0.29 13.57 2.18
N VAL A 489 0.37 12.79 3.28
CA VAL A 489 -0.49 11.64 3.57
C VAL A 489 -1.01 11.73 5.01
N PHE A 490 -2.20 11.19 5.25
CA PHE A 490 -2.84 11.14 6.55
C PHE A 490 -2.44 9.86 7.30
N TYR A 491 -2.23 9.93 8.62
CA TYR A 491 -1.80 8.77 9.42
C TYR A 491 -2.46 8.65 10.80
N ASP A 492 -3.39 9.54 11.15
CA ASP A 492 -4.11 9.49 12.43
C ASP A 492 -5.59 9.13 12.20
N TYR A 493 -5.92 7.87 12.46
CA TYR A 493 -7.20 7.28 12.05
C TYR A 493 -8.26 7.26 13.15
N ASP A 494 -8.01 7.86 14.30
CA ASP A 494 -8.90 7.77 15.46
C ASP A 494 -10.29 8.32 15.19
N GLU A 495 -10.39 9.40 14.41
CA GLU A 495 -11.62 10.17 14.18
C GLU A 495 -12.14 10.11 12.74
N ILE A 496 -11.57 9.23 11.90
CA ILE A 496 -12.08 9.09 10.52
C ILE A 496 -13.51 8.57 10.50
N GLU A 497 -14.30 9.10 9.57
CA GLU A 497 -15.67 8.67 9.33
C GLU A 497 -15.91 8.49 7.83
N TYR A 498 -17.00 7.79 7.47
CA TYR A 498 -17.47 7.85 6.09
C TYR A 498 -17.98 9.25 5.77
N LEU A 499 -17.54 9.81 4.65
CA LEU A 499 -18.05 11.11 4.19
C LEU A 499 -19.57 11.08 4.02
N THR A 500 -20.13 9.94 3.59
CA THR A 500 -21.55 9.74 3.43
C THR A 500 -22.34 9.77 4.73
N ASP A 501 -21.70 9.51 5.87
CA ASP A 501 -22.33 9.52 7.19
C ASP A 501 -22.27 10.91 7.85
N CYS A 502 -21.45 11.82 7.31
CA CYS A 502 -21.34 13.19 7.79
C CYS A 502 -22.47 14.07 7.21
N ASN A 503 -22.94 15.00 8.02
CA ASN A 503 -23.95 16.00 7.65
C ASN A 503 -23.32 17.39 7.57
N PHE A 504 -22.98 17.83 6.36
CA PHE A 504 -22.34 19.12 6.14
C PHE A 504 -23.37 20.25 6.08
N ARG A 505 -23.28 21.15 7.06
CA ARG A 505 -24.23 22.27 7.24
C ARG A 505 -23.50 23.60 7.20
N ALA A 506 -24.21 24.64 6.76
CA ALA A 506 -23.77 26.02 6.97
C ALA A 506 -23.87 26.37 8.45
N LEU A 507 -22.92 27.15 8.95
CA LEU A 507 -22.99 27.70 10.30
C LEU A 507 -24.15 28.69 10.34
N PRO A 508 -25.14 28.55 11.25
CA PRO A 508 -26.20 29.50 11.39
C PRO A 508 -25.70 30.90 11.76
N GLU A 509 -26.26 31.94 11.15
CA GLU A 509 -25.91 33.30 11.53
C GLU A 509 -26.56 33.65 12.88
N PRO A 510 -25.83 34.25 13.83
CA PRO A 510 -26.37 34.66 15.11
C PRO A 510 -27.42 35.73 14.90
N HIS A 511 -28.53 35.68 15.68
CA HIS A 511 -29.63 36.62 15.58
C HIS A 511 -29.45 37.82 16.53
N ASN A 512 -28.53 37.74 17.49
CA ASN A 512 -28.27 38.77 18.50
C ASN A 512 -26.85 38.63 19.05
N ASP A 513 -26.40 39.67 19.78
CA ASP A 513 -25.03 39.70 20.37
C ASP A 513 -24.79 38.60 21.43
N GLU A 514 -25.86 38.07 22.09
CA GLU A 514 -25.76 37.00 23.07
C GLU A 514 -25.41 35.67 22.39
N GLU A 515 -26.04 35.42 21.23
CA GLU A 515 -25.74 34.25 20.40
C GLU A 515 -24.33 34.33 19.77
N GLU A 516 -23.93 35.54 19.33
CA GLU A 516 -22.60 35.77 18.75
C GLU A 516 -21.47 35.56 19.79
N MET A 517 -21.72 35.90 21.05
CA MET A 517 -20.78 35.76 22.17
C MET A 517 -20.90 34.44 22.95
N ALA A 518 -21.82 33.56 22.54
CA ALA A 518 -22.06 32.29 23.23
C ALA A 518 -20.84 31.37 23.14
N SER A 519 -20.39 30.83 24.27
CA SER A 519 -19.28 29.87 24.35
C SER A 519 -19.69 28.46 23.90
N GLU A 520 -21.00 28.17 23.84
CA GLU A 520 -21.57 26.91 23.37
C GLU A 520 -22.49 27.19 22.18
N PRO A 521 -22.65 26.21 21.27
CA PRO A 521 -23.55 26.37 20.13
C PRO A 521 -24.99 26.64 20.60
N TRP A 522 -25.56 27.78 20.22
CA TRP A 522 -26.93 28.15 20.52
C TRP A 522 -27.97 27.43 19.63
N PHE A 523 -27.50 26.64 18.65
CA PHE A 523 -28.30 25.83 17.73
C PHE A 523 -28.05 24.32 17.97
N PRO A 524 -29.01 23.44 17.62
CA PRO A 524 -28.82 22.01 17.81
C PRO A 524 -27.71 21.46 16.91
N VAL A 525 -26.77 20.73 17.51
CA VAL A 525 -25.68 20.05 16.84
C VAL A 525 -25.82 18.54 17.04
N ALA A 526 -25.99 17.80 15.94
CA ALA A 526 -25.99 16.34 15.96
C ALA A 526 -24.54 15.80 15.90
N LYS A 527 -24.35 14.55 16.33
CA LYS A 527 -23.02 13.90 16.40
C LYS A 527 -22.22 13.96 15.08
N ASN A 528 -22.92 13.87 13.93
CA ASN A 528 -22.28 13.83 12.62
C ASN A 528 -22.37 15.16 11.86
N ASP A 529 -22.79 16.25 12.53
CA ASP A 529 -22.83 17.58 11.93
C ASP A 529 -21.41 18.13 11.77
N VAL A 530 -21.12 18.67 10.60
CA VAL A 530 -19.84 19.27 10.24
C VAL A 530 -20.09 20.65 9.65
N PHE A 531 -19.38 21.65 10.17
CA PHE A 531 -19.46 23.06 9.75
C PHE A 531 -18.15 23.49 9.08
N PRO A 532 -18.00 23.36 7.75
CA PRO A 532 -16.74 23.61 7.05
C PRO A 532 -16.18 25.03 7.22
N GLU A 533 -17.03 26.01 7.45
CA GLU A 533 -16.60 27.40 7.70
C GLU A 533 -15.68 27.51 8.93
N GLN A 534 -15.85 26.62 9.91
CA GLN A 534 -15.00 26.59 11.11
C GLN A 534 -13.58 26.09 10.86
N PHE A 535 -13.33 25.39 9.75
CA PHE A 535 -11.98 24.93 9.41
C PHE A 535 -11.01 26.10 9.22
N GLY A 536 -11.49 27.23 8.66
CA GLY A 536 -10.68 28.41 8.44
C GLY A 536 -10.04 28.98 9.72
N PRO A 537 -10.81 29.40 10.72
CA PRO A 537 -10.26 29.88 12.00
C PRO A 537 -9.43 28.86 12.72
N PHE A 538 -9.79 27.59 12.66
CA PHE A 538 -9.15 26.52 13.42
C PHE A 538 -7.80 26.07 12.82
N LEU A 539 -7.71 25.94 11.48
CA LEU A 539 -6.53 25.41 10.80
C LEU A 539 -5.63 26.50 10.21
N LEU A 540 -6.17 27.67 9.86
CA LEU A 540 -5.50 28.69 9.08
C LEU A 540 -5.12 29.94 9.90
N GLY A 541 -4.62 29.73 11.12
CA GLY A 541 -4.17 30.82 11.99
C GLY A 541 -2.93 31.55 11.46
N ASN A 542 -2.04 30.84 10.72
CA ASN A 542 -0.88 31.44 10.09
C ASN A 542 -1.31 32.18 8.81
N PRO A 543 -1.01 33.50 8.65
CA PRO A 543 -1.44 34.28 7.47
C PRO A 543 -0.87 33.76 6.15
N GLU A 544 0.34 33.22 6.16
CA GLU A 544 0.99 32.68 4.96
C GLU A 544 0.29 31.37 4.53
N TYR A 545 0.03 30.44 5.45
CA TYR A 545 -0.70 29.20 5.18
C TYR A 545 -2.09 29.50 4.66
N ARG A 546 -2.78 30.46 5.32
CA ARG A 546 -4.12 30.93 4.91
C ARG A 546 -4.14 31.45 3.49
N ARG A 547 -3.15 32.26 3.10
CA ARG A 547 -3.03 32.80 1.74
C ARG A 547 -2.91 31.70 0.70
N TYR A 548 -2.03 30.71 0.92
CA TYR A 548 -1.85 29.59 0.00
C TYR A 548 -3.07 28.67 -0.04
N PHE A 549 -3.63 28.35 1.12
CA PHE A 549 -4.82 27.51 1.21
C PHE A 549 -6.02 28.13 0.48
N LEU A 550 -6.32 29.41 0.72
CA LEU A 550 -7.42 30.10 0.06
C LEU A 550 -7.24 30.22 -1.45
N ARG A 551 -6.01 30.33 -1.93
CA ARG A 551 -5.73 30.35 -3.39
C ARG A 551 -6.10 29.05 -4.09
N HIS A 552 -5.91 27.91 -3.44
CA HIS A 552 -6.00 26.59 -4.07
C HIS A 552 -7.18 25.74 -3.55
N HIS A 553 -7.67 26.01 -2.35
CA HIS A 553 -8.59 25.14 -1.62
C HIS A 553 -9.69 25.89 -0.85
N ALA A 554 -10.05 27.10 -1.28
CA ALA A 554 -11.12 27.87 -0.63
C ALA A 554 -12.47 27.12 -0.61
N ASP A 555 -12.69 26.25 -1.58
CA ASP A 555 -13.85 25.39 -1.70
C ASP A 555 -14.02 24.43 -0.49
N LEU A 556 -12.93 23.96 0.11
CA LEU A 556 -12.97 23.09 1.29
C LEU A 556 -13.58 23.78 2.53
N LEU A 557 -13.63 25.12 2.55
CA LEU A 557 -14.23 25.88 3.64
C LEU A 557 -15.75 26.13 3.43
N THR A 558 -16.36 25.49 2.44
CA THR A 558 -17.77 25.68 2.11
C THR A 558 -18.56 24.37 2.24
N PRO A 559 -19.76 24.37 2.83
CA PRO A 559 -20.61 23.19 2.90
C PRO A 559 -20.94 22.61 1.53
N GLN A 560 -21.03 23.45 0.50
CA GLN A 560 -21.39 23.07 -0.86
C GLN A 560 -20.40 22.06 -1.47
N TYR A 561 -19.10 22.25 -1.25
CA TYR A 561 -18.09 21.30 -1.73
C TYR A 561 -18.34 19.91 -1.16
N TRP A 562 -18.50 19.81 0.16
CA TRP A 562 -18.66 18.56 0.87
C TRP A 562 -19.99 17.86 0.56
N GLN A 563 -21.08 18.64 0.46
CA GLN A 563 -22.39 18.14 0.05
C GLN A 563 -22.35 17.57 -1.36
N GLN A 564 -21.69 18.25 -2.31
CA GLN A 564 -21.50 17.75 -3.67
C GLN A 564 -20.60 16.51 -3.72
N ALA A 565 -19.52 16.47 -2.92
CA ALA A 565 -18.67 15.30 -2.83
C ALA A 565 -19.44 14.09 -2.28
N ARG A 566 -20.22 14.30 -1.22
CA ARG A 566 -21.12 13.29 -0.64
C ARG A 566 -22.15 12.78 -1.65
N GLN A 567 -22.82 13.70 -2.34
CA GLN A 567 -23.86 13.34 -3.32
C GLN A 567 -23.27 12.50 -4.47
N ARG A 568 -22.12 12.89 -5.03
CA ARG A 568 -21.45 12.10 -6.07
C ARG A 568 -21.17 10.65 -5.63
N ILE A 569 -20.76 10.45 -4.37
CA ILE A 569 -20.53 9.10 -3.84
C ILE A 569 -21.85 8.33 -3.73
N LEU A 570 -22.93 8.96 -3.23
CA LEU A 570 -24.26 8.35 -3.13
C LEU A 570 -24.82 7.97 -4.51
N ASP A 571 -24.57 8.80 -5.51
CA ASP A 571 -24.93 8.53 -6.92
C ASP A 571 -24.06 7.41 -7.53
N GLY A 572 -23.02 7.01 -6.80
CA GLY A 572 -22.09 5.98 -7.21
C GLY A 572 -21.09 6.43 -8.28
N ASP A 573 -20.84 7.74 -8.37
CA ASP A 573 -19.77 8.28 -9.18
C ASP A 573 -18.41 7.97 -8.52
N ILE A 574 -17.50 7.44 -9.32
CA ILE A 574 -16.14 7.13 -8.89
C ILE A 574 -15.22 8.20 -9.45
N ALA A 575 -14.73 9.06 -8.57
CA ALA A 575 -13.82 10.12 -8.95
C ALA A 575 -12.48 9.54 -9.49
N ASP A 576 -11.92 10.23 -10.49
CA ASP A 576 -10.59 9.97 -11.01
C ASP A 576 -9.55 10.60 -10.08
N VAL A 577 -8.67 9.77 -9.52
CA VAL A 577 -7.52 10.22 -8.72
C VAL A 577 -6.25 9.70 -9.35
N PHE A 578 -5.38 10.60 -9.77
CA PHE A 578 -4.12 10.27 -10.44
C PHE A 578 -2.93 10.56 -9.52
N PRO A 579 -1.94 9.64 -9.45
CA PRO A 579 -0.75 9.84 -8.63
C PRO A 579 0.29 10.77 -9.28
N TYR A 580 -0.05 11.45 -10.35
CA TYR A 580 0.81 12.35 -11.10
C TYR A 580 0.10 13.68 -11.44
N PRO A 581 0.86 14.78 -11.63
CA PRO A 581 0.28 16.11 -11.84
C PRO A 581 -0.50 16.23 -13.14
N GLN A 582 -1.56 17.04 -13.14
CA GLN A 582 -2.41 17.25 -14.32
C GLN A 582 -1.66 17.88 -15.52
N HIS A 583 -0.65 18.73 -15.26
CA HIS A 583 0.07 19.44 -16.32
C HIS A 583 0.93 18.55 -17.23
N ILE A 584 1.24 17.30 -16.79
CA ILE A 584 1.99 16.35 -17.63
C ILE A 584 1.09 15.50 -18.50
N ARG A 585 -0.23 15.55 -18.31
CA ARG A 585 -1.20 14.75 -19.08
C ARG A 585 -1.29 15.24 -20.51
N PHE A 586 -1.39 14.32 -21.47
CA PHE A 586 -1.42 14.65 -22.89
C PHE A 586 -2.70 15.38 -23.30
N SER A 587 -3.82 15.14 -22.61
CA SER A 587 -5.08 15.86 -22.83
C SER A 587 -4.97 17.38 -22.65
N ASN A 588 -3.97 17.84 -21.91
CA ASN A 588 -3.71 19.27 -21.63
C ASN A 588 -2.62 19.88 -22.54
N LYS A 589 -2.12 19.11 -23.53
CA LYS A 589 -1.04 19.57 -24.42
C LYS A 589 -1.59 19.87 -25.82
N PRO A 590 -1.03 20.90 -26.50
CA PRO A 590 -1.32 21.12 -27.92
C PRO A 590 -0.84 19.92 -28.75
N ALA A 591 -1.49 19.68 -29.88
CA ALA A 591 -1.08 18.64 -30.81
C ALA A 591 0.39 18.84 -31.21
N VAL A 592 1.19 17.77 -31.09
CA VAL A 592 2.59 17.79 -31.59
C VAL A 592 2.48 17.78 -33.12
N PRO A 593 3.12 18.72 -33.85
CA PRO A 593 3.17 18.65 -35.30
C PRO A 593 3.77 17.30 -35.72
N ALA A 594 3.14 16.62 -36.66
CA ALA A 594 3.70 15.39 -37.22
C ALA A 594 5.11 15.71 -37.74
N ALA A 595 6.14 15.12 -37.15
CA ALA A 595 7.47 15.16 -37.71
C ALA A 595 7.39 14.49 -39.08
N HIS A 596 7.65 15.22 -40.13
CA HIS A 596 7.66 14.71 -41.49
C HIS A 596 8.60 13.50 -41.53
N ALA A 597 8.06 12.34 -41.93
CA ALA A 597 8.83 11.19 -42.37
C ALA A 597 9.69 11.67 -43.56
N ALA A 598 10.98 11.82 -43.34
CA ALA A 598 11.98 11.94 -44.38
C ALA A 598 12.81 10.64 -44.40
#